data_47e008afcb71815d7552d04c5866c867
#
_entry.id   47e008afcb71815d7552d04c5866c867
#
_cell.length_a   1.000
_cell.length_b   1.000
_cell.length_c   1.000
_cell.angle_alpha   90.00
_cell.angle_beta   90.00
_cell.angle_gamma   90.00
#
_symmetry.space_group_name_H-M   'P 1'
#
loop_
_entity.id
_entity.type
_entity.pdbx_description
1 polymer ?
#
loop_
_entity_poly.entity_id
_entity_poly.type
_entity_poly.pdbx_seq_one_letter_code
_entity_poly.pdbx_strand_id
1 'polypeptide(L)'
;MARTLTLSFSCPDTSGIVAEVSAFVAGHQGWITEASQHTEHELSRFFMRVEIRAESLDFPAGEFAQRFAPVAKKFAMDWKVSDSAQPRRVVLLCSKQEHCLYDLLARHVAQDFPFVVPCVISNHEDHRKIVEAHGIPFHFVPVTPETKHAAFRKMEQIFRDAQADLIVLARYMQVLDESMCRDFAGKIINIHHSFLPSFAGAKPYHQAHRRGVKLIGATCHFVTPDLDEGPIVEQDVIRIDHSDTPDDMAHLGKDIEKVVLARGLRAVVEDRVLLAGNKTVIFR
;
A
#
# COMPACT_ATOMS: atom_id res chain seq x y z
N MET A 1 -9.71 -5.66 20.19
CA MET A 1 -8.47 -4.93 20.54
C MET A 1 -8.86 -3.56 21.07
N ALA A 2 -8.04 -2.92 21.94
CA ALA A 2 -8.27 -1.55 22.35
C ALA A 2 -8.11 -0.61 21.15
N ARG A 3 -8.86 0.50 21.12
CA ARG A 3 -8.75 1.52 20.06
C ARG A 3 -7.42 2.24 20.18
N THR A 4 -6.71 2.40 19.06
CA THR A 4 -5.43 3.08 18.99
C THR A 4 -5.46 4.24 18.00
N LEU A 5 -4.67 5.28 18.28
CA LEU A 5 -4.29 6.30 17.33
C LEU A 5 -2.86 6.06 16.89
N THR A 6 -2.61 6.05 15.59
CA THR A 6 -1.27 5.95 15.02
C THR A 6 -0.86 7.28 14.44
N LEU A 7 0.11 7.95 15.09
CA LEU A 7 0.78 9.13 14.55
C LEU A 7 1.98 8.67 13.73
N SER A 8 2.03 9.03 12.46
CA SER A 8 3.18 8.79 11.58
C SER A 8 3.61 10.09 10.91
N PHE A 9 4.91 10.36 10.88
CA PHE A 9 5.44 11.61 10.32
C PHE A 9 6.87 11.48 9.85
N SER A 10 7.27 12.43 8.99
CA SER A 10 8.66 12.73 8.68
C SER A 10 8.91 14.24 8.79
N CYS A 11 10.14 14.62 9.13
CA CYS A 11 10.54 16.02 9.22
C CYS A 11 12.05 16.17 8.98
N PRO A 12 12.58 17.40 8.82
CA PRO A 12 14.01 17.63 8.90
C PRO A 12 14.59 17.10 10.20
N ASP A 13 15.72 16.36 10.11
CA ASP A 13 16.34 15.77 11.31
C ASP A 13 16.95 16.86 12.19
N THR A 14 16.54 16.88 13.45
CA THR A 14 17.04 17.81 14.46
C THR A 14 16.86 17.26 15.87
N SER A 15 17.59 17.82 16.82
CA SER A 15 17.45 17.42 18.23
C SER A 15 16.09 17.83 18.83
N GLY A 16 15.59 17.02 19.77
CA GLY A 16 14.39 17.33 20.54
C GLY A 16 13.07 16.82 19.96
N ILE A 17 13.03 16.28 18.75
CA ILE A 17 11.80 15.77 18.12
C ILE A 17 11.12 14.74 19.00
N VAL A 18 11.83 13.69 19.39
CA VAL A 18 11.28 12.59 20.21
C VAL A 18 10.81 13.08 21.57
N ALA A 19 11.59 13.97 22.19
CA ALA A 19 11.25 14.55 23.49
C ALA A 19 9.94 15.35 23.42
N GLU A 20 9.78 16.19 22.41
CA GLU A 20 8.57 17.01 22.24
C GLU A 20 7.33 16.16 21.91
N VAL A 21 7.45 15.16 21.03
CA VAL A 21 6.36 14.24 20.73
C VAL A 21 5.94 13.46 21.99
N SER A 22 6.91 12.94 22.74
CA SER A 22 6.65 12.19 23.97
C SER A 22 6.06 13.10 25.07
N ALA A 23 6.56 14.33 25.18
CA ALA A 23 6.02 15.32 26.13
C ALA A 23 4.57 15.71 25.80
N PHE A 24 4.24 15.86 24.51
CA PHE A 24 2.86 16.10 24.07
C PHE A 24 1.95 14.96 24.50
N VAL A 25 2.32 13.71 24.19
CA VAL A 25 1.50 12.54 24.53
C VAL A 25 1.36 12.41 26.06
N ALA A 26 2.46 12.51 26.80
CA ALA A 26 2.45 12.41 28.27
C ALA A 26 1.69 13.55 28.93
N GLY A 27 1.81 14.80 28.43
CA GLY A 27 1.09 15.97 28.92
C GLY A 27 -0.43 15.84 28.77
N HIS A 28 -0.88 14.98 27.88
CA HIS A 28 -2.29 14.64 27.68
C HIS A 28 -2.66 13.22 28.18
N GLN A 29 -1.94 12.72 29.17
CA GLN A 29 -2.15 11.41 29.81
C GLN A 29 -2.10 10.21 28.83
N GLY A 30 -1.59 10.44 27.60
CA GLY A 30 -1.54 9.44 26.56
C GLY A 30 -0.58 8.31 26.89
N TRP A 31 -1.00 7.07 26.60
CA TRP A 31 -0.20 5.87 26.73
C TRP A 31 0.34 5.42 25.40
N ILE A 32 1.64 5.59 25.18
CA ILE A 32 2.33 5.06 24.00
C ILE A 32 2.45 3.54 24.14
N THR A 33 1.88 2.79 23.22
CA THR A 33 1.97 1.32 23.16
C THR A 33 3.13 0.85 22.29
N GLU A 34 3.48 1.63 21.25
CA GLU A 34 4.62 1.36 20.36
C GLU A 34 5.20 2.68 19.87
N ALA A 35 6.52 2.74 19.75
CA ALA A 35 7.23 3.85 19.13
C ALA A 35 8.42 3.33 18.33
N SER A 36 8.45 3.67 17.06
CA SER A 36 9.52 3.32 16.13
C SER A 36 10.02 4.56 15.41
N GLN A 37 11.33 4.66 15.22
CA GLN A 37 11.94 5.82 14.56
C GLN A 37 13.12 5.42 13.70
N HIS A 38 13.43 6.26 12.71
CA HIS A 38 14.56 6.11 11.82
C HIS A 38 15.06 7.47 11.33
N THR A 39 16.38 7.65 11.23
CA THR A 39 17.00 8.79 10.55
C THR A 39 17.57 8.34 9.21
N GLU A 40 17.07 8.90 8.11
CA GLU A 40 17.66 8.73 6.80
C GLU A 40 18.71 9.82 6.57
N HIS A 41 19.96 9.44 6.74
CA HIS A 41 21.09 10.38 6.74
C HIS A 41 21.30 11.07 5.37
N GLU A 42 21.11 10.34 4.27
CA GLU A 42 21.28 10.90 2.92
C GLU A 42 20.28 12.03 2.63
N LEU A 43 19.08 11.94 3.19
CA LEU A 43 18.02 12.94 3.02
C LEU A 43 17.99 13.95 4.17
N SER A 44 18.79 13.77 5.23
CA SER A 44 18.73 14.56 6.47
C SER A 44 17.31 14.64 7.01
N ARG A 45 16.60 13.50 6.99
CA ARG A 45 15.20 13.40 7.44
C ARG A 45 15.02 12.37 8.53
N PHE A 46 14.19 12.76 9.49
CA PHE A 46 13.73 11.90 10.57
C PHE A 46 12.33 11.36 10.27
N PHE A 47 12.10 10.10 10.61
CA PHE A 47 10.85 9.38 10.45
C PHE A 47 10.43 8.77 11.77
N MET A 48 9.15 8.85 12.11
CA MET A 48 8.65 8.24 13.35
C MET A 48 7.21 7.74 13.17
N ARG A 49 6.92 6.62 13.83
CA ARG A 49 5.59 6.07 14.03
C ARG A 49 5.38 5.87 15.52
N VAL A 50 4.26 6.38 16.03
CA VAL A 50 3.88 6.24 17.44
C VAL A 50 2.45 5.73 17.50
N GLU A 51 2.23 4.65 18.23
CA GLU A 51 0.91 4.12 18.52
C GLU A 51 0.49 4.48 19.94
N ILE A 52 -0.70 5.04 20.07
CA ILE A 52 -1.20 5.61 21.32
C ILE A 52 -2.56 4.98 21.63
N ARG A 53 -2.78 4.50 22.85
CA ARG A 53 -4.09 4.04 23.30
C ARG A 53 -5.06 5.21 23.31
N ALA A 54 -6.11 5.18 22.48
CA ALA A 54 -7.01 6.31 22.30
C ALA A 54 -7.75 6.70 23.60
N GLU A 55 -8.16 5.71 24.39
CA GLU A 55 -8.89 5.92 25.64
C GLU A 55 -8.04 6.48 26.79
N SER A 56 -6.71 6.54 26.64
CA SER A 56 -5.83 7.11 27.66
C SER A 56 -5.74 8.62 27.58
N LEU A 57 -6.06 9.21 26.41
CA LEU A 57 -5.98 10.66 26.22
C LEU A 57 -7.06 11.40 27.03
N ASP A 58 -6.73 12.56 27.57
CA ASP A 58 -7.64 13.46 28.31
C ASP A 58 -8.59 14.26 27.41
N PHE A 59 -8.59 13.94 26.09
CA PHE A 59 -9.44 14.56 25.07
C PHE A 59 -9.94 13.52 24.05
N PRO A 60 -11.04 13.84 23.32
CA PRO A 60 -11.55 12.95 22.27
C PRO A 60 -10.55 12.72 21.14
N ALA A 61 -10.44 11.48 20.65
CA ALA A 61 -9.52 11.08 19.56
C ALA A 61 -9.60 12.00 18.32
N GLY A 62 -10.80 12.51 17.98
CA GLY A 62 -11.00 13.42 16.84
C GLY A 62 -10.33 14.80 17.01
N GLU A 63 -9.94 15.19 18.21
CA GLU A 63 -9.24 16.45 18.48
C GLU A 63 -7.71 16.31 18.36
N PHE A 64 -7.18 15.09 18.23
CA PHE A 64 -5.73 14.85 18.23
C PHE A 64 -5.00 15.70 17.19
N ALA A 65 -5.50 15.72 15.97
CA ALA A 65 -4.87 16.48 14.89
C ALA A 65 -4.79 17.97 15.20
N GLN A 66 -5.85 18.56 15.73
CA GLN A 66 -5.87 19.98 16.12
C GLN A 66 -4.87 20.28 17.23
N ARG A 67 -4.82 19.42 18.25
CA ARG A 67 -3.94 19.63 19.43
C ARG A 67 -2.47 19.37 19.10
N PHE A 68 -2.16 18.44 18.20
CA PHE A 68 -0.79 18.13 17.77
C PHE A 68 -0.24 19.13 16.75
N ALA A 69 -1.07 19.85 16.02
CA ALA A 69 -0.66 20.78 14.96
C ALA A 69 0.44 21.78 15.37
N PRO A 70 0.48 22.36 16.61
CA PRO A 70 1.57 23.23 17.03
C PRO A 70 2.93 22.53 17.07
N VAL A 71 2.97 21.27 17.55
CA VAL A 71 4.19 20.45 17.58
C VAL A 71 4.64 20.14 16.15
N ALA A 72 3.72 19.72 15.30
CA ALA A 72 4.00 19.43 13.89
C ALA A 72 4.56 20.68 13.16
N LYS A 73 3.98 21.85 13.41
CA LYS A 73 4.45 23.12 12.84
C LYS A 73 5.86 23.48 13.31
N LYS A 74 6.17 23.27 14.59
CA LYS A 74 7.49 23.59 15.19
C LYS A 74 8.63 22.88 14.47
N PHE A 75 8.40 21.63 14.05
CA PHE A 75 9.41 20.79 13.38
C PHE A 75 9.21 20.64 11.88
N ALA A 76 8.29 21.40 11.27
CA ALA A 76 7.95 21.28 9.86
C ALA A 76 7.63 19.84 9.44
N MET A 77 6.80 19.15 10.26
CA MET A 77 6.43 17.76 10.03
C MET A 77 5.45 17.60 8.87
N ASP A 78 5.74 16.64 8.00
CA ASP A 78 4.74 16.01 7.15
C ASP A 78 4.17 14.82 7.92
N TRP A 79 2.90 14.87 8.28
CA TRP A 79 2.34 13.95 9.28
C TRP A 79 0.88 13.59 9.02
N LYS A 80 0.50 12.46 9.57
CA LYS A 80 -0.90 12.02 9.64
C LYS A 80 -1.16 11.32 10.97
N VAL A 81 -2.43 11.32 11.37
CA VAL A 81 -2.95 10.49 12.45
C VAL A 81 -4.06 9.60 11.93
N SER A 82 -4.02 8.34 12.27
CA SER A 82 -5.00 7.32 11.91
C SER A 82 -5.64 6.75 13.16
N ASP A 83 -6.91 6.40 13.04
CA ASP A 83 -7.72 5.84 14.13
C ASP A 83 -8.08 4.39 13.77
N SER A 84 -7.71 3.43 14.61
CA SER A 84 -8.01 2.02 14.37
C SER A 84 -9.51 1.67 14.34
N ALA A 85 -10.36 2.58 14.85
CA ALA A 85 -11.82 2.46 14.72
C ALA A 85 -12.32 2.79 13.30
N GLN A 86 -11.46 3.32 12.44
CA GLN A 86 -11.75 3.68 11.04
C GLN A 86 -10.84 2.89 10.09
N PRO A 87 -11.21 1.65 9.73
CA PRO A 87 -10.39 0.84 8.84
C PRO A 87 -10.26 1.49 7.47
N ARG A 88 -9.07 1.34 6.85
CA ARG A 88 -8.77 1.91 5.53
C ARG A 88 -9.71 1.38 4.45
N ARG A 89 -10.18 2.26 3.60
CA ARG A 89 -11.04 1.95 2.45
C ARG A 89 -10.15 1.67 1.23
N VAL A 90 -10.08 0.41 0.84
CA VAL A 90 -9.16 -0.09 -0.21
C VAL A 90 -9.96 -0.50 -1.43
N VAL A 91 -9.80 0.20 -2.55
CA VAL A 91 -10.37 -0.21 -3.83
C VAL A 91 -9.39 -1.16 -4.53
N LEU A 92 -9.89 -2.32 -4.96
CA LEU A 92 -9.08 -3.32 -5.65
C LEU A 92 -9.31 -3.23 -7.17
N LEU A 93 -8.23 -3.15 -7.93
CA LEU A 93 -8.26 -3.24 -9.39
C LEU A 93 -7.67 -4.57 -9.85
N CYS A 94 -8.33 -5.24 -10.78
CA CYS A 94 -7.85 -6.50 -11.34
C CYS A 94 -8.09 -6.59 -12.84
N SER A 95 -7.38 -7.50 -13.50
CA SER A 95 -7.65 -7.94 -14.88
C SER A 95 -8.07 -9.41 -14.87
N LYS A 96 -7.51 -10.26 -15.73
CA LYS A 96 -7.90 -11.69 -15.84
C LYS A 96 -7.28 -12.59 -14.78
N GLN A 97 -6.13 -12.21 -14.21
CA GLN A 97 -5.44 -13.03 -13.21
C GLN A 97 -6.16 -12.93 -11.85
N GLU A 98 -6.51 -14.08 -11.30
CA GLU A 98 -7.38 -14.22 -10.11
C GLU A 98 -6.64 -14.18 -8.77
N HIS A 99 -5.43 -14.72 -8.73
CA HIS A 99 -4.76 -15.14 -7.51
C HIS A 99 -4.58 -14.04 -6.45
N CYS A 100 -4.17 -12.83 -6.86
CA CYS A 100 -4.01 -11.70 -5.93
C CYS A 100 -5.35 -11.17 -5.44
N LEU A 101 -6.33 -11.04 -6.33
CA LEU A 101 -7.67 -10.58 -5.96
C LEU A 101 -8.30 -11.55 -4.94
N TYR A 102 -8.29 -12.85 -5.23
CA TYR A 102 -8.95 -13.85 -4.39
C TYR A 102 -8.27 -13.99 -3.02
N ASP A 103 -6.94 -13.89 -2.95
CA ASP A 103 -6.23 -13.87 -1.67
C ASP A 103 -6.64 -12.66 -0.82
N LEU A 104 -6.71 -11.46 -1.41
CA LEU A 104 -7.13 -10.25 -0.69
C LEU A 104 -8.60 -10.31 -0.25
N LEU A 105 -9.50 -10.87 -1.06
CA LEU A 105 -10.90 -11.07 -0.68
C LEU A 105 -11.02 -12.06 0.50
N ALA A 106 -10.26 -13.16 0.47
CA ALA A 106 -10.23 -14.13 1.56
C ALA A 106 -9.74 -13.50 2.87
N ARG A 107 -8.68 -12.69 2.82
CA ARG A 107 -8.15 -11.95 3.98
C ARG A 107 -9.13 -10.90 4.49
N HIS A 108 -9.84 -10.21 3.60
CA HIS A 108 -10.89 -9.27 3.97
C HIS A 108 -12.02 -9.96 4.75
N VAL A 109 -12.50 -11.11 4.26
CA VAL A 109 -13.52 -11.91 4.94
C VAL A 109 -13.02 -12.46 6.28
N ALA A 110 -11.78 -12.94 6.32
CA ALA A 110 -11.15 -13.44 7.55
C ALA A 110 -10.77 -12.34 8.55
N GLN A 111 -10.85 -11.08 8.16
CA GLN A 111 -10.41 -9.93 8.97
C GLN A 111 -8.95 -10.05 9.44
N ASP A 112 -8.06 -10.54 8.57
CA ASP A 112 -6.63 -10.76 8.86
C ASP A 112 -5.92 -9.47 9.31
N PHE A 113 -6.31 -8.33 8.72
CA PHE A 113 -5.84 -6.99 9.08
C PHE A 113 -6.91 -5.94 8.71
N PRO A 114 -6.86 -4.72 9.31
CA PRO A 114 -7.99 -3.80 9.28
C PRO A 114 -8.09 -3.03 7.95
N PHE A 115 -8.86 -3.54 7.00
CA PHE A 115 -9.27 -2.81 5.80
C PHE A 115 -10.68 -3.21 5.36
N VAL A 116 -11.34 -2.34 4.62
CA VAL A 116 -12.62 -2.60 3.98
C VAL A 116 -12.49 -2.44 2.48
N VAL A 117 -13.22 -3.25 1.72
CA VAL A 117 -13.24 -3.20 0.25
C VAL A 117 -14.58 -2.60 -0.19
N PRO A 118 -14.64 -1.29 -0.48
CA PRO A 118 -15.88 -0.65 -0.92
C PRO A 118 -16.33 -1.10 -2.30
N CYS A 119 -15.39 -1.43 -3.19
CA CYS A 119 -15.67 -2.00 -4.51
C CYS A 119 -14.43 -2.63 -5.14
N VAL A 120 -14.67 -3.43 -6.17
CA VAL A 120 -13.65 -3.94 -7.09
C VAL A 120 -13.90 -3.36 -8.48
N ILE A 121 -12.84 -2.93 -9.16
CA ILE A 121 -12.90 -2.45 -10.55
C ILE A 121 -12.11 -3.42 -11.43
N SER A 122 -12.66 -3.79 -12.56
CA SER A 122 -11.94 -4.61 -13.54
C SER A 122 -12.24 -4.18 -14.97
N ASN A 123 -11.24 -4.37 -15.84
CA ASN A 123 -11.41 -4.22 -17.29
C ASN A 123 -11.91 -5.50 -17.97
N HIS A 124 -12.26 -6.53 -17.19
CA HIS A 124 -12.84 -7.82 -17.61
C HIS A 124 -13.97 -8.23 -16.67
N GLU A 125 -14.89 -9.06 -17.15
CA GLU A 125 -16.05 -9.54 -16.35
C GLU A 125 -15.78 -10.83 -15.56
N ASP A 126 -14.61 -11.42 -15.75
CA ASP A 126 -14.28 -12.79 -15.29
C ASP A 126 -14.54 -13.00 -13.77
N HIS A 127 -14.31 -11.98 -12.97
CA HIS A 127 -14.37 -12.07 -11.50
C HIS A 127 -15.65 -11.51 -10.88
N ARG A 128 -16.60 -11.00 -11.68
CA ARG A 128 -17.84 -10.38 -11.17
C ARG A 128 -18.56 -11.29 -10.18
N LYS A 129 -18.83 -12.54 -10.59
CA LYS A 129 -19.62 -13.46 -9.76
C LYS A 129 -19.01 -13.72 -8.40
N ILE A 130 -17.68 -13.88 -8.35
CA ILE A 130 -17.01 -14.16 -7.07
C ILE A 130 -16.98 -12.91 -6.17
N VAL A 131 -16.76 -11.74 -6.73
CA VAL A 131 -16.74 -10.47 -5.98
C VAL A 131 -18.13 -10.16 -5.41
N GLU A 132 -19.17 -10.24 -6.24
CA GLU A 132 -20.56 -10.00 -5.83
C GLU A 132 -21.06 -11.03 -4.81
N ALA A 133 -20.58 -12.28 -4.87
CA ALA A 133 -20.88 -13.31 -3.86
C ALA A 133 -20.32 -12.96 -2.46
N HIS A 134 -19.32 -12.08 -2.38
CA HIS A 134 -18.82 -11.52 -1.11
C HIS A 134 -19.58 -10.24 -0.68
N GLY A 135 -20.66 -9.86 -1.39
CA GLY A 135 -21.41 -8.63 -1.12
C GLY A 135 -20.67 -7.34 -1.52
N ILE A 136 -19.62 -7.45 -2.32
CA ILE A 136 -18.80 -6.31 -2.75
C ILE A 136 -19.25 -5.84 -4.14
N PRO A 137 -19.50 -4.54 -4.34
CA PRO A 137 -19.82 -3.96 -5.64
C PRO A 137 -18.71 -4.21 -6.67
N PHE A 138 -19.08 -4.64 -7.89
CA PHE A 138 -18.15 -4.85 -8.99
C PHE A 138 -18.42 -3.87 -10.12
N HIS A 139 -17.41 -3.09 -10.50
CA HIS A 139 -17.46 -2.14 -11.60
C HIS A 139 -16.68 -2.66 -12.81
N PHE A 140 -17.39 -2.97 -13.88
CA PHE A 140 -16.77 -3.25 -15.16
C PHE A 140 -16.44 -1.94 -15.89
N VAL A 141 -15.14 -1.70 -16.13
CA VAL A 141 -14.64 -0.52 -16.83
C VAL A 141 -13.67 -1.00 -17.91
N PRO A 142 -14.16 -1.34 -19.12
CA PRO A 142 -13.33 -1.81 -20.22
C PRO A 142 -12.38 -0.71 -20.67
N VAL A 143 -11.15 -1.09 -20.99
CA VAL A 143 -10.10 -0.18 -21.47
C VAL A 143 -9.64 -0.63 -22.84
N THR A 144 -9.81 0.25 -23.84
CA THR A 144 -9.25 0.14 -25.19
C THR A 144 -8.38 1.37 -25.46
N PRO A 145 -7.53 1.36 -26.50
CA PRO A 145 -6.78 2.55 -26.88
C PRO A 145 -7.66 3.81 -27.04
N GLU A 146 -8.87 3.66 -27.59
CA GLU A 146 -9.80 4.75 -27.88
C GLU A 146 -10.55 5.23 -26.63
N THR A 147 -10.80 4.35 -25.67
CA THR A 147 -11.57 4.64 -24.46
C THR A 147 -10.71 4.91 -23.22
N LYS A 148 -9.41 4.76 -23.32
CA LYS A 148 -8.47 4.76 -22.18
C LYS A 148 -8.68 5.96 -21.25
N HIS A 149 -8.69 7.18 -21.77
CA HIS A 149 -8.89 8.39 -20.96
C HIS A 149 -10.26 8.45 -20.28
N ALA A 150 -11.33 8.09 -21.01
CA ALA A 150 -12.67 8.07 -20.43
C ALA A 150 -12.81 7.00 -19.33
N ALA A 151 -12.19 5.84 -19.54
CA ALA A 151 -12.16 4.76 -18.56
C ALA A 151 -11.46 5.20 -17.26
N PHE A 152 -10.29 5.83 -17.36
CA PHE A 152 -9.58 6.30 -16.17
C PHE A 152 -10.31 7.40 -15.42
N ARG A 153 -10.91 8.39 -16.12
CA ARG A 153 -11.79 9.38 -15.46
C ARG A 153 -12.96 8.72 -14.71
N LYS A 154 -13.55 7.68 -15.30
CA LYS A 154 -14.61 6.91 -14.63
C LYS A 154 -14.08 6.21 -13.37
N MET A 155 -12.88 5.64 -13.42
CA MET A 155 -12.25 5.02 -12.24
C MET A 155 -11.95 6.06 -11.17
N GLU A 156 -11.40 7.23 -11.53
CA GLU A 156 -11.17 8.32 -10.57
C GLU A 156 -12.47 8.75 -9.87
N GLN A 157 -13.57 8.85 -10.61
CA GLN A 157 -14.87 9.16 -10.02
C GLN A 157 -15.30 8.07 -9.03
N ILE A 158 -15.16 6.79 -9.39
CA ILE A 158 -15.47 5.67 -8.50
C ILE A 158 -14.58 5.72 -7.23
N PHE A 159 -13.30 6.05 -7.34
CA PHE A 159 -12.41 6.20 -6.18
C PHE A 159 -12.86 7.30 -5.23
N ARG A 160 -13.27 8.45 -5.78
CA ARG A 160 -13.78 9.58 -4.99
C ARG A 160 -15.11 9.22 -4.31
N ASP A 161 -16.04 8.62 -5.04
CA ASP A 161 -17.35 8.20 -4.52
C ASP A 161 -17.20 7.11 -3.45
N ALA A 162 -16.27 6.19 -3.64
CA ALA A 162 -15.90 5.17 -2.67
C ALA A 162 -15.14 5.72 -1.46
N GLN A 163 -14.75 7.00 -1.47
CA GLN A 163 -13.85 7.59 -0.46
C GLN A 163 -12.61 6.70 -0.22
N ALA A 164 -11.97 6.29 -1.31
CA ALA A 164 -10.84 5.38 -1.25
C ALA A 164 -9.62 6.04 -0.58
N ASP A 165 -9.10 5.40 0.46
CA ASP A 165 -7.82 5.77 1.09
C ASP A 165 -6.64 5.22 0.31
N LEU A 166 -6.83 4.03 -0.30
CA LEU A 166 -5.81 3.29 -1.03
C LEU A 166 -6.41 2.57 -2.23
N ILE A 167 -5.63 2.46 -3.28
CA ILE A 167 -5.94 1.72 -4.50
C ILE A 167 -4.89 0.63 -4.66
N VAL A 168 -5.32 -0.59 -4.92
CA VAL A 168 -4.44 -1.75 -5.09
C VAL A 168 -4.58 -2.31 -6.50
N LEU A 169 -3.50 -2.31 -7.26
CA LEU A 169 -3.43 -2.98 -8.55
C LEU A 169 -3.08 -4.47 -8.34
N ALA A 170 -4.13 -5.28 -8.14
CA ALA A 170 -4.04 -6.73 -7.94
C ALA A 170 -3.97 -7.44 -9.31
N ARG A 171 -2.83 -7.34 -9.98
CA ARG A 171 -2.63 -7.81 -11.37
C ARG A 171 -3.53 -7.06 -12.37
N TYR A 172 -3.68 -5.76 -12.20
CA TYR A 172 -4.33 -4.90 -13.17
C TYR A 172 -3.38 -4.58 -14.32
N MET A 173 -3.65 -5.13 -15.49
CA MET A 173 -2.72 -5.17 -16.63
C MET A 173 -2.86 -3.97 -17.57
N GLN A 174 -3.23 -2.80 -17.03
CA GLN A 174 -3.28 -1.53 -17.76
C GLN A 174 -2.31 -0.54 -17.14
N VAL A 175 -1.54 0.14 -17.95
CA VAL A 175 -0.69 1.26 -17.50
C VAL A 175 -1.60 2.46 -17.24
N LEU A 176 -1.63 2.94 -16.00
CA LEU A 176 -2.37 4.13 -15.61
C LEU A 176 -1.84 5.35 -16.34
N ASP A 177 -2.67 6.35 -16.56
CA ASP A 177 -2.19 7.61 -17.13
C ASP A 177 -1.46 8.45 -16.07
N GLU A 178 -0.68 9.38 -16.57
CA GLU A 178 0.18 10.22 -15.74
C GLU A 178 -0.62 11.12 -14.78
N SER A 179 -1.80 11.59 -15.23
CA SER A 179 -2.68 12.41 -14.39
C SER A 179 -3.17 11.64 -13.18
N MET A 180 -3.61 10.39 -13.38
CA MET A 180 -4.06 9.52 -12.31
C MET A 180 -2.94 9.17 -11.32
N CYS A 181 -1.73 8.91 -11.83
CA CYS A 181 -0.57 8.66 -10.97
C CYS A 181 -0.22 9.88 -10.10
N ARG A 182 -0.36 11.10 -10.63
CA ARG A 182 -0.14 12.35 -9.86
C ARG A 182 -1.26 12.63 -8.87
N ASP A 183 -2.52 12.53 -9.28
CA ASP A 183 -3.68 12.85 -8.43
C ASP A 183 -3.81 11.91 -7.22
N PHE A 184 -3.34 10.68 -7.38
CA PHE A 184 -3.34 9.66 -6.33
C PHE A 184 -1.92 9.26 -5.88
N ALA A 185 -0.95 10.18 -5.98
CA ALA A 185 0.41 9.95 -5.54
C ALA A 185 0.47 9.45 -4.08
N GLY A 186 1.21 8.37 -3.82
CA GLY A 186 1.30 7.73 -2.52
C GLY A 186 0.04 6.98 -2.07
N LYS A 187 -0.97 6.85 -2.95
CA LYS A 187 -2.24 6.15 -2.67
C LYS A 187 -2.50 4.97 -3.60
N ILE A 188 -1.58 4.61 -4.46
CA ILE A 188 -1.71 3.46 -5.36
C ILE A 188 -0.52 2.53 -5.13
N ILE A 189 -0.78 1.27 -4.80
CA ILE A 189 0.25 0.22 -4.79
C ILE A 189 -0.03 -0.80 -5.88
N ASN A 190 1.05 -1.36 -6.43
CA ASN A 190 1.01 -2.36 -7.49
C ASN A 190 1.79 -3.60 -7.08
N ILE A 191 1.33 -4.77 -7.53
CA ILE A 191 2.13 -5.99 -7.54
C ILE A 191 2.77 -6.20 -8.91
N HIS A 192 4.08 -6.14 -8.96
CA HIS A 192 4.87 -6.47 -10.14
C HIS A 192 5.45 -7.87 -10.02
N HIS A 193 5.30 -8.67 -11.07
CA HIS A 193 5.63 -10.09 -11.12
C HIS A 193 7.10 -10.36 -11.43
N SER A 194 8.01 -9.53 -10.92
CA SER A 194 9.46 -9.77 -10.88
C SER A 194 10.10 -9.10 -9.67
N PHE A 195 11.32 -9.49 -9.37
CA PHE A 195 12.15 -8.85 -8.36
C PHE A 195 12.80 -7.60 -8.98
N LEU A 196 12.12 -6.45 -8.86
CA LEU A 196 12.62 -5.18 -9.40
C LEU A 196 13.97 -4.79 -8.77
N PRO A 197 14.88 -4.22 -9.56
CA PRO A 197 14.74 -3.75 -10.95
C PRO A 197 15.00 -4.83 -12.02
N SER A 198 15.09 -6.10 -11.66
CA SER A 198 15.38 -7.20 -12.59
C SER A 198 14.15 -7.60 -13.39
N PHE A 199 14.35 -7.95 -14.68
CA PHE A 199 13.31 -8.46 -15.59
C PHE A 199 12.08 -7.55 -15.73
N ALA A 200 12.30 -6.25 -15.81
CA ALA A 200 11.26 -5.29 -16.15
C ALA A 200 10.65 -5.58 -17.53
N GLY A 201 9.36 -5.25 -17.70
CA GLY A 201 8.64 -5.40 -18.95
C GLY A 201 7.92 -6.74 -19.12
N ALA A 202 7.66 -7.14 -20.39
CA ALA A 202 6.78 -8.26 -20.71
C ALA A 202 7.46 -9.64 -20.54
N LYS A 203 6.68 -10.64 -20.10
CA LYS A 203 7.09 -12.06 -20.00
C LYS A 203 8.33 -12.31 -19.12
N PRO A 204 8.38 -11.80 -17.86
CA PRO A 204 9.56 -11.92 -17.00
C PRO A 204 9.97 -13.37 -16.75
N TYR A 205 9.05 -14.32 -16.61
CA TYR A 205 9.38 -15.73 -16.40
C TYR A 205 10.09 -16.36 -17.59
N HIS A 206 9.74 -16.00 -18.83
CA HIS A 206 10.47 -16.45 -20.03
C HIS A 206 11.87 -15.82 -20.08
N GLN A 207 12.03 -14.58 -19.65
CA GLN A 207 13.34 -13.94 -19.57
C GLN A 207 14.20 -14.62 -18.49
N ALA A 208 13.63 -14.88 -17.32
CA ALA A 208 14.27 -15.56 -16.19
C ALA A 208 14.75 -16.99 -16.60
N HIS A 209 13.89 -17.77 -17.23
CA HIS A 209 14.22 -19.11 -17.74
C HIS A 209 15.37 -19.07 -18.74
N ARG A 210 15.28 -18.22 -19.77
CA ARG A 210 16.37 -18.08 -20.76
C ARG A 210 17.70 -17.66 -20.16
N ARG A 211 17.67 -16.87 -19.08
CA ARG A 211 18.86 -16.41 -18.37
C ARG A 211 19.42 -17.48 -17.43
N GLY A 212 18.63 -18.51 -17.10
CA GLY A 212 19.02 -19.58 -16.19
C GLY A 212 19.19 -19.11 -14.76
N VAL A 213 18.36 -18.15 -14.30
CA VAL A 213 18.39 -17.64 -12.91
C VAL A 213 18.01 -18.72 -11.93
N LYS A 214 18.35 -18.54 -10.66
CA LYS A 214 18.05 -19.48 -9.57
C LYS A 214 17.01 -18.96 -8.61
N LEU A 215 16.57 -17.73 -8.80
CA LEU A 215 15.53 -17.07 -8.02
C LEU A 215 14.60 -16.31 -8.96
N ILE A 216 13.32 -16.37 -8.69
CA ILE A 216 12.29 -15.46 -9.21
C ILE A 216 11.63 -14.77 -8.02
N GLY A 217 10.91 -13.68 -8.24
CA GLY A 217 10.29 -12.96 -7.14
C GLY A 217 9.19 -12.03 -7.61
N ALA A 218 8.65 -11.29 -6.64
CA ALA A 218 7.64 -10.29 -6.85
C ALA A 218 7.96 -9.02 -6.04
N THR A 219 7.44 -7.90 -6.49
CA THR A 219 7.62 -6.59 -5.86
C THR A 219 6.28 -5.88 -5.69
N CYS A 220 5.95 -5.50 -4.46
CA CYS A 220 4.90 -4.53 -4.17
C CYS A 220 5.54 -3.15 -4.05
N HIS A 221 5.07 -2.18 -4.83
CA HIS A 221 5.61 -0.82 -4.86
C HIS A 221 4.51 0.22 -5.01
N PHE A 222 4.77 1.46 -4.63
CA PHE A 222 3.90 2.57 -4.98
C PHE A 222 3.98 2.85 -6.48
N VAL A 223 2.85 3.25 -7.05
CA VAL A 223 2.78 3.63 -8.47
C VAL A 223 3.19 5.09 -8.63
N THR A 224 4.06 5.32 -9.60
CA THR A 224 4.51 6.63 -10.07
C THR A 224 4.24 6.77 -11.57
N PRO A 225 4.40 7.96 -12.17
CA PRO A 225 4.32 8.10 -13.62
C PRO A 225 5.33 7.24 -14.38
N ASP A 226 6.51 7.01 -13.78
CA ASP A 226 7.53 6.13 -14.33
C ASP A 226 7.17 4.68 -14.05
N LEU A 227 7.01 3.89 -15.12
CA LEU A 227 6.52 2.51 -15.05
C LEU A 227 7.47 1.62 -14.25
N ASP A 228 6.94 0.96 -13.22
CA ASP A 228 7.65 0.02 -12.34
C ASP A 228 8.87 0.60 -11.59
N GLU A 229 8.99 1.94 -11.48
CA GLU A 229 10.10 2.64 -10.83
C GLU A 229 9.73 3.27 -9.47
N GLY A 230 8.51 3.08 -9.01
CA GLY A 230 8.04 3.67 -7.75
C GLY A 230 8.66 3.03 -6.49
N PRO A 231 8.55 3.72 -5.34
CA PRO A 231 9.11 3.26 -4.06
C PRO A 231 8.63 1.87 -3.67
N ILE A 232 9.57 0.98 -3.38
CA ILE A 232 9.31 -0.42 -3.05
C ILE A 232 8.77 -0.53 -1.63
N VAL A 233 7.69 -1.29 -1.45
CA VAL A 233 7.05 -1.55 -0.15
C VAL A 233 7.41 -2.94 0.38
N GLU A 234 7.38 -3.96 -0.49
CA GLU A 234 7.67 -5.34 -0.07
C GLU A 234 8.23 -6.11 -1.26
N GLN A 235 9.17 -6.98 -0.99
CA GLN A 235 9.73 -7.90 -1.97
C GLN A 235 9.96 -9.26 -1.35
N ASP A 236 9.79 -10.30 -2.15
CA ASP A 236 10.21 -11.65 -1.76
C ASP A 236 10.61 -12.45 -3.00
N VAL A 237 11.34 -13.55 -2.78
CA VAL A 237 11.88 -14.41 -3.81
C VAL A 237 11.60 -15.87 -3.51
N ILE A 238 11.49 -16.67 -4.57
CA ILE A 238 11.39 -18.12 -4.48
C ILE A 238 12.49 -18.76 -5.31
N ARG A 239 13.03 -19.88 -4.80
CA ARG A 239 14.06 -20.66 -5.50
C ARG A 239 13.41 -21.49 -6.62
N ILE A 240 14.09 -21.49 -7.76
CA ILE A 240 13.78 -22.33 -8.92
C ILE A 240 15.04 -23.11 -9.33
N ASP A 241 14.86 -24.12 -10.16
CA ASP A 241 15.97 -24.89 -10.70
C ASP A 241 15.91 -25.06 -12.22
N HIS A 242 16.76 -25.92 -12.76
CA HIS A 242 16.89 -26.11 -14.19
C HIS A 242 15.75 -26.96 -14.81
N SER A 243 14.97 -27.63 -13.98
CA SER A 243 13.82 -28.43 -14.41
C SER A 243 12.53 -27.62 -14.51
N ASP A 244 12.48 -26.44 -13.83
CA ASP A 244 11.32 -25.58 -13.89
C ASP A 244 11.16 -24.93 -15.26
N THR A 245 10.04 -25.21 -15.91
CA THR A 245 9.64 -24.55 -17.15
C THR A 245 9.16 -23.11 -16.90
N PRO A 246 9.03 -22.25 -17.93
CA PRO A 246 8.40 -20.93 -17.75
C PRO A 246 7.00 -21.00 -17.15
N ASP A 247 6.24 -22.06 -17.41
CA ASP A 247 4.89 -22.25 -16.86
C ASP A 247 4.95 -22.64 -15.37
N ASP A 248 5.89 -23.50 -14.97
CA ASP A 248 6.14 -23.82 -13.57
C ASP A 248 6.57 -22.57 -12.80
N MET A 249 7.49 -21.78 -13.35
CA MET A 249 7.89 -20.48 -12.79
C MET A 249 6.71 -19.52 -12.66
N ALA A 250 5.77 -19.51 -13.60
CA ALA A 250 4.58 -18.68 -13.53
C ALA A 250 3.62 -19.14 -12.40
N HIS A 251 3.50 -20.45 -12.16
CA HIS A 251 2.72 -20.99 -11.03
C HIS A 251 3.34 -20.61 -9.70
N LEU A 252 4.64 -20.86 -9.51
CA LEU A 252 5.37 -20.45 -8.32
C LEU A 252 5.33 -18.94 -8.11
N GLY A 253 5.38 -18.17 -9.21
CA GLY A 253 5.25 -16.72 -9.20
C GLY A 253 3.91 -16.23 -8.66
N LYS A 254 2.80 -16.89 -9.00
CA LYS A 254 1.48 -16.55 -8.46
C LYS A 254 1.43 -16.68 -6.92
N ASP A 255 2.12 -17.67 -6.36
CA ASP A 255 2.13 -17.88 -4.92
C ASP A 255 2.90 -16.77 -4.21
N ILE A 256 4.06 -16.37 -4.72
CA ILE A 256 4.85 -15.30 -4.11
C ILE A 256 4.19 -13.92 -4.31
N GLU A 257 3.56 -13.67 -5.47
CA GLU A 257 2.82 -12.44 -5.76
C GLU A 257 1.70 -12.17 -4.74
N LYS A 258 0.90 -13.20 -4.37
CA LYS A 258 -0.15 -13.10 -3.35
C LYS A 258 0.43 -12.65 -2.00
N VAL A 259 1.49 -13.32 -1.57
CA VAL A 259 2.10 -13.08 -0.25
C VAL A 259 2.71 -11.68 -0.19
N VAL A 260 3.46 -11.29 -1.23
CA VAL A 260 4.11 -9.97 -1.30
C VAL A 260 3.09 -8.85 -1.33
N LEU A 261 2.02 -8.99 -2.14
CA LEU A 261 0.96 -7.97 -2.17
C LEU A 261 0.23 -7.86 -0.83
N ALA A 262 -0.11 -8.97 -0.20
CA ALA A 262 -0.80 -8.96 1.09
C ALA A 262 0.06 -8.35 2.21
N ARG A 263 1.35 -8.67 2.26
CA ARG A 263 2.29 -8.06 3.22
C ARG A 263 2.46 -6.55 2.97
N GLY A 264 2.62 -6.16 1.71
CA GLY A 264 2.72 -4.76 1.32
C GLY A 264 1.46 -3.97 1.68
N LEU A 265 0.28 -4.49 1.33
CA LEU A 265 -0.99 -3.88 1.69
C LEU A 265 -1.14 -3.74 3.21
N ARG A 266 -0.84 -4.80 3.96
CA ARG A 266 -0.88 -4.77 5.44
C ARG A 266 0.00 -3.67 6.00
N ALA A 267 1.25 -3.59 5.55
CA ALA A 267 2.19 -2.56 6.03
C ALA A 267 1.67 -1.13 5.76
N VAL A 268 1.01 -0.91 4.60
CA VAL A 268 0.46 0.41 4.24
C VAL A 268 -0.77 0.75 5.06
N VAL A 269 -1.72 -0.18 5.24
CA VAL A 269 -2.96 0.10 5.99
C VAL A 269 -2.73 0.21 7.50
N GLU A 270 -1.66 -0.39 8.03
CA GLU A 270 -1.22 -0.27 9.42
C GLU A 270 -0.31 0.96 9.66
N ASP A 271 -0.20 1.86 8.67
CA ASP A 271 0.65 3.07 8.73
C ASP A 271 2.12 2.80 9.08
N ARG A 272 2.64 1.66 8.64
CA ARG A 272 4.05 1.27 8.86
C ARG A 272 5.00 1.73 7.75
N VAL A 273 4.46 2.28 6.65
CA VAL A 273 5.24 2.70 5.48
C VAL A 273 5.22 4.21 5.35
N LEU A 274 6.40 4.84 5.35
CA LEU A 274 6.60 6.25 5.06
C LEU A 274 7.49 6.42 3.83
N LEU A 275 7.14 7.38 2.97
CA LEU A 275 7.90 7.67 1.76
C LEU A 275 9.15 8.50 2.09
N ALA A 276 10.29 8.12 1.52
CA ALA A 276 11.59 8.77 1.69
C ALA A 276 12.23 9.00 0.29
N GLY A 277 11.70 9.97 -0.46
CA GLY A 277 12.03 10.14 -1.87
C GLY A 277 11.54 8.93 -2.69
N ASN A 278 12.44 8.27 -3.41
CA ASN A 278 12.14 7.03 -4.14
C ASN A 278 12.40 5.74 -3.34
N LYS A 279 12.49 5.86 -2.01
CA LYS A 279 12.61 4.74 -1.07
C LYS A 279 11.43 4.74 -0.11
N THR A 280 11.29 3.68 0.68
CA THR A 280 10.36 3.63 1.80
C THR A 280 11.12 3.37 3.10
N VAL A 281 10.63 3.96 4.20
CA VAL A 281 10.97 3.56 5.57
C VAL A 281 9.82 2.69 6.07
N ILE A 282 10.13 1.46 6.48
CA ILE A 282 9.12 0.48 6.90
C ILE A 282 9.39 0.09 8.35
N PHE A 283 8.47 0.42 9.22
CA PHE A 283 8.49 0.01 10.61
C PHE A 283 7.88 -1.39 10.75
N ARG A 284 8.56 -2.26 11.48
CA ARG A 284 8.15 -3.66 11.70
C ARG A 284 7.47 -3.83 13.03
#